data_259fa2bf76f67bb52b66fbefcc4b245b
#
_entry.id   259fa2bf76f67bb52b66fbefcc4b245b
#
_cell.length_a   1.000
_cell.length_b   1.000
_cell.length_c   1.000
_cell.angle_alpha   90.00
_cell.angle_beta   90.00
_cell.angle_gamma   90.00
#
_symmetry.space_group_name_H-M   'P 1'
#
loop_
_entity.id
_entity.type
_entity.pdbx_description
1 polymer ?
#
loop_
_entity_poly.entity_id
_entity_poly.type
_entity_poly.pdbx_seq_one_letter_code
_entity_poly.pdbx_strand_id
1 'polypeptide(L)'
;SAGILPKRVHGSALFQRGLTQVLSTTTLGTPSDAQEMDDLNPSTEKTYLHHYNFPPYSVGETRPMRTPGRREIGHGALAERAIIPVLPGKETFPYVLRVVSEVLSSNGSTSMGSVCGSTLSLLDAGVPLKAPVSGTAMGLIKEGKEVRILTDIQGIEDFLGDMDFKVAGTEKGITALQMDMKITGLPVSIISDAIKKARPARIHILETVSYTHLRAHETQF
;
A
#
# COMPACT_ATOMS: atom_id res chain seq x y z
N SER A 1 8.95 -4.46 -10.60
CA SER A 1 10.43 -4.28 -10.74
C SER A 1 10.95 -3.47 -9.58
N ALA A 2 12.09 -3.85 -9.02
CA ALA A 2 12.83 -3.11 -7.99
C ALA A 2 14.16 -2.58 -8.57
N GLY A 3 14.79 -1.59 -7.91
CA GLY A 3 16.07 -1.01 -8.33
C GLY A 3 16.03 -0.30 -9.68
N ILE A 4 14.92 0.37 -10.00
CA ILE A 4 14.68 0.94 -11.34
C ILE A 4 15.21 2.36 -11.53
N LEU A 5 15.49 3.06 -10.45
CA LEU A 5 16.02 4.42 -10.47
C LEU A 5 17.55 4.43 -10.27
N PRO A 6 18.25 5.54 -10.61
CA PRO A 6 19.68 5.63 -10.42
C PRO A 6 20.13 5.35 -8.98
N LYS A 7 21.37 4.86 -8.81
CA LYS A 7 21.96 4.46 -7.51
C LYS A 7 22.00 5.52 -6.41
N ARG A 8 21.67 6.78 -6.71
CA ARG A 8 21.52 7.85 -5.70
C ARG A 8 20.23 7.75 -4.88
N VAL A 9 19.23 7.02 -5.38
CA VAL A 9 18.01 6.70 -4.63
C VAL A 9 18.31 5.47 -3.79
N HIS A 10 18.02 5.49 -2.49
CA HIS A 10 18.34 4.39 -1.59
C HIS A 10 17.58 3.12 -1.94
N GLY A 11 16.31 3.23 -2.35
CA GLY A 11 15.53 2.13 -2.88
C GLY A 11 14.39 2.62 -3.76
N SER A 12 14.06 1.86 -4.79
CA SER A 12 13.00 2.19 -5.73
C SER A 12 12.31 0.97 -6.28
N ALA A 13 11.01 1.05 -6.52
CA ALA A 13 10.26 -0.01 -7.16
C ALA A 13 9.08 0.52 -7.96
N LEU A 14 8.80 -0.12 -9.08
CA LEU A 14 7.57 0.04 -9.84
C LEU A 14 6.71 -1.21 -9.62
N PHE A 15 5.57 -1.02 -8.98
CA PHE A 15 4.53 -2.03 -8.91
C PHE A 15 3.48 -1.76 -9.98
N GLN A 16 3.13 -2.81 -10.73
CA GLN A 16 2.13 -2.75 -11.78
C GLN A 16 1.11 -3.86 -11.63
N ARG A 17 -0.16 -3.50 -11.75
CA ARG A 17 -1.29 -4.43 -11.82
C ARG A 17 -2.24 -3.95 -12.92
N GLY A 18 -2.22 -4.66 -14.05
CA GLY A 18 -2.94 -4.21 -15.24
C GLY A 18 -2.52 -2.79 -15.66
N LEU A 19 -3.48 -1.87 -15.71
CA LEU A 19 -3.23 -0.46 -16.02
C LEU A 19 -2.79 0.38 -14.82
N THR A 20 -2.91 -0.14 -13.60
CA THR A 20 -2.48 0.59 -12.40
C THR A 20 -0.98 0.46 -12.22
N GLN A 21 -0.29 1.59 -12.10
CA GLN A 21 1.16 1.67 -11.88
C GLN A 21 1.47 2.62 -10.73
N VAL A 22 2.30 2.16 -9.79
CA VAL A 22 2.77 2.96 -8.65
C VAL A 22 4.29 2.85 -8.57
N LEU A 23 4.95 4.00 -8.64
CA LEU A 23 6.38 4.13 -8.38
C LEU A 23 6.58 4.47 -6.90
N SER A 24 7.27 3.62 -6.16
CA SER A 24 7.62 3.88 -4.76
C SER A 24 9.13 4.08 -4.63
N THR A 25 9.51 5.11 -3.89
CA THR A 25 10.91 5.42 -3.58
C THR A 25 11.13 5.47 -2.09
N THR A 26 12.23 4.90 -1.63
CA THR A 26 12.63 4.87 -0.22
C THR A 26 13.86 5.75 0.00
N THR A 27 13.79 6.60 1.02
CA THR A 27 14.92 7.39 1.51
C THR A 27 15.23 7.00 2.94
N LEU A 28 16.50 6.76 3.24
CA LEU A 28 17.01 6.53 4.58
C LEU A 28 17.54 7.86 5.13
N GLY A 29 16.96 8.32 6.24
CA GLY A 29 17.36 9.53 6.94
C GLY A 29 18.10 9.23 8.23
N THR A 30 18.72 10.25 8.81
CA THR A 30 19.33 10.21 10.13
C THR A 30 18.25 10.26 11.23
N PRO A 31 18.57 9.91 12.48
CA PRO A 31 17.60 10.05 13.58
C PRO A 31 17.05 11.47 13.75
N SER A 32 17.82 12.51 13.40
CA SER A 32 17.36 13.91 13.43
C SER A 32 16.32 14.28 12.37
N ASP A 33 16.10 13.41 11.38
CA ASP A 33 15.07 13.58 10.36
C ASP A 33 13.70 13.01 10.79
N ALA A 34 13.61 12.49 12.03
CA ALA A 34 12.34 12.02 12.59
C ALA A 34 11.35 13.18 12.71
N GLN A 35 10.09 12.92 12.41
CA GLN A 35 9.04 13.90 12.60
C GLN A 35 8.67 13.97 14.09
N GLU A 36 8.82 15.13 14.71
CA GLU A 36 8.27 15.38 16.03
C GLU A 36 6.74 15.41 15.98
N MET A 37 6.12 14.73 16.93
CA MET A 37 4.67 14.64 17.06
C MET A 37 4.24 15.39 18.32
N ASP A 38 3.43 16.43 18.13
CA ASP A 38 2.80 17.18 19.22
C ASP A 38 1.28 16.92 19.17
N ASP A 39 0.91 15.70 19.53
CA ASP A 39 -0.48 15.26 19.60
C ASP A 39 -0.75 14.51 20.93
N LEU A 40 -1.97 14.02 21.11
CA LEU A 40 -2.38 13.29 22.33
C LEU A 40 -1.85 11.85 22.41
N ASN A 41 -1.10 11.40 21.41
CA ASN A 41 -0.51 10.05 21.43
C ASN A 41 0.75 10.03 22.33
N PRO A 42 1.05 8.88 22.94
CA PRO A 42 2.24 8.74 23.78
C PRO A 42 3.55 8.74 22.99
N SER A 43 3.50 8.60 21.66
CA SER A 43 4.68 8.64 20.80
C SER A 43 5.00 10.08 20.42
N THR A 44 6.19 10.54 20.78
CA THR A 44 6.69 11.89 20.48
C THR A 44 7.43 12.00 19.15
N GLU A 45 7.78 10.87 18.55
CA GLU A 45 8.53 10.82 17.30
C GLU A 45 7.94 9.81 16.31
N LYS A 46 7.94 10.18 15.05
CA LYS A 46 7.58 9.32 13.94
C LYS A 46 8.80 9.08 13.05
N THR A 47 9.25 7.83 13.00
CA THR A 47 10.46 7.40 12.26
C THR A 47 10.15 6.70 10.94
N TYR A 48 8.89 6.45 10.65
CA TYR A 48 8.43 5.97 9.35
C TYR A 48 7.38 6.92 8.79
N LEU A 49 7.65 7.43 7.62
CA LEU A 49 6.84 8.40 6.90
C LEU A 49 6.44 7.81 5.55
N HIS A 50 5.14 7.76 5.27
CA HIS A 50 4.64 7.33 3.96
C HIS A 50 3.84 8.45 3.31
N HIS A 51 4.33 8.95 2.19
CA HIS A 51 3.66 9.94 1.37
C HIS A 51 3.08 9.27 0.12
N TYR A 52 1.84 9.59 -0.18
CA TYR A 52 1.13 9.07 -1.34
C TYR A 52 0.65 10.23 -2.19
N ASN A 53 1.02 10.21 -3.48
CA ASN A 53 0.64 11.22 -4.44
C ASN A 53 -0.24 10.60 -5.54
N PHE A 54 -1.37 11.25 -5.81
CA PHE A 54 -2.31 10.85 -6.84
C PHE A 54 -2.52 12.00 -7.82
N PRO A 55 -1.55 12.25 -8.73
CA PRO A 55 -1.62 13.36 -9.66
C PRO A 55 -2.75 13.16 -10.70
N PRO A 56 -3.34 14.26 -11.21
CA PRO A 56 -4.47 14.18 -12.13
C PRO A 56 -4.20 13.37 -13.38
N TYR A 57 -2.98 13.42 -13.91
CA TYR A 57 -2.60 12.69 -15.10
C TYR A 57 -2.74 11.17 -14.95
N SER A 58 -2.69 10.64 -13.71
CA SER A 58 -2.82 9.21 -13.46
C SER A 58 -4.17 8.62 -13.89
N VAL A 59 -5.19 9.46 -13.99
CA VAL A 59 -6.54 9.14 -14.48
C VAL A 59 -6.91 9.90 -15.77
N GLY A 60 -5.93 10.52 -16.43
CA GLY A 60 -6.17 11.28 -17.67
C GLY A 60 -6.88 12.64 -17.45
N GLU A 61 -6.88 13.16 -16.22
CA GLU A 61 -7.48 14.45 -15.90
C GLU A 61 -6.47 15.60 -16.00
N THR A 62 -6.97 16.80 -16.32
CA THR A 62 -6.22 18.05 -16.25
C THR A 62 -6.79 18.91 -15.14
N ARG A 63 -6.05 19.09 -14.04
CA ARG A 63 -6.40 19.97 -12.92
C ARG A 63 -5.15 20.51 -12.25
N PRO A 64 -5.24 21.65 -11.53
CA PRO A 64 -4.11 22.17 -10.76
C PRO A 64 -3.64 21.15 -9.71
N MET A 65 -2.34 20.94 -9.62
CA MET A 65 -1.73 20.20 -8.51
C MET A 65 -1.56 21.16 -7.32
N ARG A 66 -2.21 20.80 -6.22
CA ARG A 66 -2.21 21.56 -4.96
C ARG A 66 -1.70 20.67 -3.82
N THR A 67 -1.97 21.09 -2.59
CA THR A 67 -1.74 20.26 -1.40
C THR A 67 -2.49 18.92 -1.49
N PRO A 68 -1.96 17.83 -0.89
CA PRO A 68 -2.61 16.53 -0.88
C PRO A 68 -4.06 16.59 -0.39
N GLY A 69 -4.96 15.99 -1.12
CA GLY A 69 -6.36 15.86 -0.75
C GLY A 69 -6.61 14.78 0.30
N ARG A 70 -7.85 14.69 0.80
CA ARG A 70 -8.24 13.67 1.81
C ARG A 70 -7.96 12.25 1.35
N ARG A 71 -8.15 11.95 0.06
CA ARG A 71 -7.86 10.62 -0.52
C ARG A 71 -6.37 10.29 -0.40
N GLU A 72 -5.51 11.24 -0.74
CA GLU A 72 -4.05 11.04 -0.69
C GLU A 72 -3.58 10.85 0.75
N ILE A 73 -4.08 11.65 1.69
CA ILE A 73 -3.78 11.50 3.11
C ILE A 73 -4.26 10.14 3.64
N GLY A 74 -5.50 9.75 3.33
CA GLY A 74 -6.08 8.47 3.78
C GLY A 74 -5.38 7.25 3.20
N HIS A 75 -5.04 7.27 1.91
CA HIS A 75 -4.32 6.18 1.26
C HIS A 75 -2.87 6.08 1.75
N GLY A 76 -2.20 7.21 1.98
CA GLY A 76 -0.87 7.26 2.59
C GLY A 76 -0.87 6.66 3.99
N ALA A 77 -1.84 7.06 4.83
CA ALA A 77 -2.00 6.54 6.19
C ALA A 77 -2.31 5.02 6.20
N LEU A 78 -3.09 4.52 5.25
CA LEU A 78 -3.36 3.09 5.12
C LEU A 78 -2.09 2.31 4.77
N ALA A 79 -1.32 2.77 3.78
CA ALA A 79 -0.07 2.14 3.39
C ALA A 79 0.97 2.20 4.52
N GLU A 80 1.04 3.31 5.26
CA GLU A 80 1.89 3.45 6.42
C GLU A 80 1.56 2.42 7.50
N ARG A 81 0.29 2.31 7.90
CA ARG A 81 -0.18 1.32 8.88
C ARG A 81 0.10 -0.12 8.44
N ALA A 82 0.00 -0.39 7.14
CA ALA A 82 0.27 -1.72 6.60
C ALA A 82 1.72 -2.16 6.80
N ILE A 83 2.68 -1.23 6.75
CA ILE A 83 4.13 -1.50 6.80
C ILE A 83 4.68 -1.43 8.23
N ILE A 84 4.19 -0.54 9.09
CA ILE A 84 4.72 -0.34 10.46
C ILE A 84 4.96 -1.65 11.23
N PRO A 85 4.05 -2.65 11.26
CA PRO A 85 4.24 -3.86 12.05
C PRO A 85 5.43 -4.73 11.63
N VAL A 86 5.88 -4.58 10.38
CA VAL A 86 6.97 -5.37 9.81
C VAL A 86 8.31 -4.65 9.78
N LEU A 87 8.35 -3.40 10.18
CA LEU A 87 9.60 -2.64 10.24
C LEU A 87 10.57 -3.21 11.28
N PRO A 88 11.88 -3.12 11.04
CA PRO A 88 12.90 -3.44 12.05
C PRO A 88 12.82 -2.47 13.23
N GLY A 89 13.31 -2.91 14.40
CA GLY A 89 13.48 -2.02 15.55
C GLY A 89 14.61 -1.00 15.33
N LYS A 90 14.54 0.14 16.05
CA LYS A 90 15.58 1.20 16.00
C LYS A 90 16.99 0.68 16.32
N GLU A 91 17.12 -0.32 17.20
CA GLU A 91 18.41 -0.92 17.57
C GLU A 91 19.03 -1.72 16.40
N THR A 92 18.20 -2.36 15.58
CA THR A 92 18.65 -3.18 14.45
C THR A 92 18.87 -2.34 13.19
N PHE A 93 18.06 -1.28 13.02
CA PHE A 93 18.10 -0.43 11.83
C PHE A 93 17.83 1.03 12.23
N PRO A 94 18.87 1.81 12.60
CA PRO A 94 18.74 3.12 13.23
C PRO A 94 18.49 4.28 12.26
N TYR A 95 17.73 4.04 11.20
CA TYR A 95 17.40 5.04 10.20
C TYR A 95 15.94 5.47 10.28
N VAL A 96 15.71 6.75 9.98
CA VAL A 96 14.37 7.22 9.64
C VAL A 96 14.06 6.81 8.21
N LEU A 97 12.88 6.25 7.99
CA LEU A 97 12.45 5.73 6.71
C LEU A 97 11.38 6.65 6.12
N ARG A 98 11.62 7.18 4.93
CA ARG A 98 10.62 7.92 4.17
C ARG A 98 10.33 7.21 2.86
N VAL A 99 9.09 6.79 2.67
CA VAL A 99 8.60 6.25 1.41
C VAL A 99 7.70 7.26 0.73
N VAL A 100 7.89 7.46 -0.56
CA VAL A 100 7.01 8.26 -1.42
C VAL A 100 6.49 7.36 -2.51
N SER A 101 5.16 7.22 -2.59
CA SER A 101 4.46 6.46 -3.63
C SER A 101 3.78 7.42 -4.60
N GLU A 102 4.24 7.42 -5.85
CA GLU A 102 3.69 8.20 -6.96
C GLU A 102 2.81 7.30 -7.84
N VAL A 103 1.54 7.65 -7.97
CA VAL A 103 0.64 6.94 -8.88
C VAL A 103 0.88 7.45 -10.30
N LEU A 104 1.43 6.60 -11.17
CA LEU A 104 1.71 6.95 -12.57
C LEU A 104 0.50 6.73 -13.46
N SER A 105 -0.28 5.68 -13.18
CA SER A 105 -1.52 5.36 -13.87
C SER A 105 -2.46 4.62 -12.92
N SER A 106 -3.77 4.84 -13.04
CA SER A 106 -4.76 4.26 -12.14
C SER A 106 -5.97 3.68 -12.89
N ASN A 107 -6.26 2.42 -12.59
CA ASN A 107 -7.53 1.76 -12.89
C ASN A 107 -8.01 0.99 -11.64
N GLY A 108 -8.04 1.67 -10.50
CA GLY A 108 -8.42 1.11 -9.20
C GLY A 108 -7.24 0.50 -8.40
N SER A 109 -7.47 0.26 -7.13
CA SER A 109 -6.53 -0.40 -6.18
C SER A 109 -5.14 0.26 -6.04
N THR A 110 -5.03 1.56 -6.26
CA THR A 110 -3.75 2.29 -6.19
C THR A 110 -3.14 2.32 -4.78
N SER A 111 -3.98 2.36 -3.74
CA SER A 111 -3.52 2.28 -2.35
C SER A 111 -2.85 0.94 -2.05
N MET A 112 -3.39 -0.16 -2.57
CA MET A 112 -2.77 -1.48 -2.41
C MET A 112 -1.54 -1.63 -3.32
N GLY A 113 -1.54 -0.99 -4.49
CA GLY A 113 -0.35 -0.84 -5.31
C GLY A 113 0.78 -0.11 -4.58
N SER A 114 0.47 0.93 -3.78
CA SER A 114 1.46 1.63 -2.96
C SER A 114 2.01 0.76 -1.82
N VAL A 115 1.20 -0.08 -1.20
CA VAL A 115 1.66 -1.07 -0.19
C VAL A 115 2.68 -2.03 -0.80
N CYS A 116 2.37 -2.62 -1.95
CA CYS A 116 3.26 -3.54 -2.64
C CYS A 116 4.55 -2.85 -3.12
N GLY A 117 4.41 -1.66 -3.72
CA GLY A 117 5.54 -0.83 -4.14
C GLY A 117 6.46 -0.43 -2.99
N SER A 118 5.88 -0.08 -1.84
CA SER A 118 6.63 0.25 -0.62
C SER A 118 7.40 -0.94 -0.08
N THR A 119 6.79 -2.12 -0.04
CA THR A 119 7.49 -3.35 0.35
C THR A 119 8.71 -3.57 -0.53
N LEU A 120 8.54 -3.49 -1.86
CA LEU A 120 9.63 -3.68 -2.81
C LEU A 120 10.74 -2.61 -2.68
N SER A 121 10.37 -1.32 -2.54
CA SER A 121 11.35 -0.24 -2.44
C SER A 121 12.11 -0.24 -1.12
N LEU A 122 11.48 -0.66 -0.02
CA LEU A 122 12.14 -0.85 1.27
C LEU A 122 13.14 -2.01 1.22
N LEU A 123 12.76 -3.13 0.61
CA LEU A 123 13.66 -4.27 0.40
C LEU A 123 14.83 -3.89 -0.51
N ASP A 124 14.60 -3.14 -1.59
CA ASP A 124 15.64 -2.62 -2.49
C ASP A 124 16.62 -1.67 -1.77
N ALA A 125 16.12 -0.90 -0.78
CA ALA A 125 16.93 -0.06 0.09
C ALA A 125 17.72 -0.86 1.16
N GLY A 126 17.60 -2.17 1.21
CA GLY A 126 18.25 -3.03 2.19
C GLY A 126 17.61 -2.99 3.59
N VAL A 127 16.37 -2.52 3.71
CA VAL A 127 15.65 -2.53 5.00
C VAL A 127 15.28 -3.96 5.38
N PRO A 128 15.74 -4.48 6.54
CA PRO A 128 15.46 -5.86 6.96
C PRO A 128 14.03 -5.99 7.50
N LEU A 129 13.04 -5.97 6.60
CA LEU A 129 11.64 -6.19 6.97
C LEU A 129 11.45 -7.56 7.62
N LYS A 130 10.65 -7.64 8.68
CA LYS A 130 10.30 -8.92 9.35
C LYS A 130 9.54 -9.88 8.43
N ALA A 131 8.78 -9.34 7.49
CA ALA A 131 8.08 -10.08 6.44
C ALA A 131 7.63 -9.11 5.33
N PRO A 132 7.50 -9.55 4.08
CA PRO A 132 6.90 -8.75 3.03
C PRO A 132 5.40 -8.56 3.26
N VAL A 133 4.89 -7.41 2.81
CA VAL A 133 3.47 -7.04 2.89
C VAL A 133 2.92 -6.84 1.49
N SER A 134 1.74 -7.37 1.24
CA SER A 134 0.93 -7.07 0.06
C SER A 134 -0.47 -6.63 0.45
N GLY A 135 -1.23 -6.13 -0.51
CA GLY A 135 -2.61 -5.74 -0.29
C GLY A 135 -3.48 -6.03 -1.51
N THR A 136 -4.76 -6.26 -1.25
CA THR A 136 -5.81 -6.42 -2.26
C THR A 136 -7.02 -5.58 -1.92
N ALA A 137 -7.72 -5.07 -2.94
CA ALA A 137 -8.98 -4.37 -2.78
C ALA A 137 -10.12 -5.31 -3.13
N MET A 138 -10.94 -5.62 -2.14
CA MET A 138 -12.17 -6.38 -2.29
C MET A 138 -13.32 -5.43 -2.56
N GLY A 139 -14.29 -5.86 -3.35
CA GLY A 139 -15.55 -5.14 -3.56
C GLY A 139 -16.74 -5.99 -3.17
N LEU A 140 -17.90 -5.35 -3.09
CA LEU A 140 -19.16 -6.02 -2.85
C LEU A 140 -20.25 -5.36 -3.70
N ILE A 141 -21.07 -6.20 -4.30
CA ILE A 141 -22.31 -5.78 -4.98
C ILE A 141 -23.48 -6.51 -4.30
N LYS A 142 -24.52 -5.76 -3.95
CA LYS A 142 -25.74 -6.27 -3.34
C LYS A 142 -26.94 -5.92 -4.19
N GLU A 143 -27.65 -6.92 -4.66
CA GLU A 143 -28.90 -6.76 -5.39
C GLU A 143 -30.02 -7.52 -4.67
N GLY A 144 -30.90 -6.76 -4.02
CA GLY A 144 -31.95 -7.33 -3.17
C GLY A 144 -31.38 -8.14 -2.01
N LYS A 145 -31.57 -9.49 -2.06
CA LYS A 145 -31.02 -10.43 -1.08
C LYS A 145 -29.70 -11.09 -1.51
N GLU A 146 -29.33 -10.95 -2.78
CA GLU A 146 -28.08 -11.49 -3.29
C GLU A 146 -26.90 -10.58 -2.99
N VAL A 147 -25.80 -11.20 -2.59
CA VAL A 147 -24.53 -10.51 -2.31
C VAL A 147 -23.41 -11.23 -3.04
N ARG A 148 -22.60 -10.44 -3.77
CA ARG A 148 -21.41 -10.94 -4.47
C ARG A 148 -20.19 -10.18 -3.98
N ILE A 149 -19.20 -10.94 -3.49
CA ILE A 149 -17.91 -10.41 -3.08
C ILE A 149 -16.95 -10.53 -4.27
N LEU A 150 -16.40 -9.38 -4.70
CA LEU A 150 -15.43 -9.27 -5.79
C LEU A 150 -14.03 -9.23 -5.20
N THR A 151 -13.07 -9.83 -5.93
CA THR A 151 -11.67 -9.88 -5.52
C THR A 151 -10.83 -9.03 -6.44
N ASP A 152 -9.98 -8.15 -5.85
CA ASP A 152 -9.03 -7.29 -6.54
C ASP A 152 -9.70 -6.41 -7.60
N ILE A 153 -10.61 -5.55 -7.13
CA ILE A 153 -11.52 -4.75 -7.96
C ILE A 153 -10.81 -3.72 -8.82
N GLN A 154 -11.40 -3.46 -9.99
CA GLN A 154 -11.02 -2.38 -10.90
C GLN A 154 -11.77 -1.08 -10.59
N GLY A 155 -11.36 0.03 -11.22
CA GLY A 155 -11.96 1.34 -10.98
C GLY A 155 -13.48 1.41 -11.21
N ILE A 156 -14.01 0.71 -12.23
CA ILE A 156 -15.45 0.65 -12.49
C ILE A 156 -16.20 -0.14 -11.42
N GLU A 157 -15.60 -1.21 -10.89
CA GLU A 157 -16.18 -2.03 -9.83
C GLU A 157 -16.14 -1.31 -8.48
N ASP A 158 -15.12 -0.47 -8.23
CA ASP A 158 -15.05 0.44 -7.08
C ASP A 158 -16.14 1.53 -7.17
N PHE A 159 -16.33 2.09 -8.36
CA PHE A 159 -17.33 3.15 -8.57
C PHE A 159 -18.78 2.65 -8.44
N LEU A 160 -19.10 1.50 -9.02
CA LEU A 160 -20.45 0.92 -9.04
C LEU A 160 -20.73 0.01 -7.84
N GLY A 161 -19.71 -0.44 -7.12
CA GLY A 161 -19.86 -1.34 -5.98
C GLY A 161 -20.49 -0.65 -4.76
N ASP A 162 -21.10 -1.46 -3.90
CA ASP A 162 -21.76 -1.04 -2.65
C ASP A 162 -20.81 -0.96 -1.46
N MET A 163 -19.66 -1.60 -1.56
CA MET A 163 -18.59 -1.57 -0.56
C MET A 163 -17.24 -1.75 -1.26
N ASP A 164 -16.23 -1.00 -0.84
CA ASP A 164 -14.83 -1.33 -1.05
C ASP A 164 -14.16 -1.70 0.29
N PHE A 165 -13.30 -2.71 0.23
CA PHE A 165 -12.69 -3.31 1.41
C PHE A 165 -11.23 -3.65 1.11
N LYS A 166 -10.33 -2.85 1.64
CA LYS A 166 -8.90 -2.97 1.39
C LYS A 166 -8.25 -3.74 2.54
N VAL A 167 -7.53 -4.80 2.20
CA VAL A 167 -6.86 -5.67 3.16
C VAL A 167 -5.39 -5.77 2.80
N ALA A 168 -4.53 -5.34 3.71
CA ALA A 168 -3.08 -5.51 3.59
C ALA A 168 -2.54 -6.43 4.69
N GLY A 169 -1.44 -7.12 4.42
CA GLY A 169 -0.80 -7.96 5.43
C GLY A 169 0.27 -8.89 4.86
N THR A 170 0.86 -9.64 5.78
CA THR A 170 1.85 -10.67 5.52
C THR A 170 1.18 -12.03 5.25
N GLU A 171 1.98 -13.06 5.01
CA GLU A 171 1.48 -14.44 4.97
C GLU A 171 0.79 -14.85 6.29
N LYS A 172 1.32 -14.39 7.43
CA LYS A 172 0.84 -14.77 8.76
C LYS A 172 -0.43 -14.06 9.20
N GLY A 173 -0.65 -12.81 8.75
CA GLY A 173 -1.80 -12.04 9.22
C GLY A 173 -2.01 -10.70 8.51
N ILE A 174 -3.10 -10.04 8.89
CA ILE A 174 -3.49 -8.71 8.39
C ILE A 174 -2.73 -7.66 9.20
N THR A 175 -2.17 -6.67 8.53
CA THR A 175 -1.49 -5.52 9.15
C THR A 175 -2.29 -4.23 9.05
N ALA A 176 -3.13 -4.10 8.02
CA ALA A 176 -4.04 -2.96 7.89
C ALA A 176 -5.31 -3.35 7.13
N LEU A 177 -6.37 -2.62 7.44
CA LEU A 177 -7.69 -2.81 6.86
C LEU A 177 -8.39 -1.46 6.74
N GLN A 178 -9.03 -1.22 5.60
CA GLN A 178 -9.93 -0.08 5.39
C GLN A 178 -11.19 -0.56 4.71
N MET A 179 -12.33 -0.13 5.20
CA MET A 179 -13.64 -0.40 4.63
C MET A 179 -14.38 0.91 4.38
N ASP A 180 -14.95 1.04 3.19
CA ASP A 180 -15.89 2.09 2.84
C ASP A 180 -17.19 1.46 2.35
N MET A 181 -18.31 1.84 2.96
CA MET A 181 -19.64 1.30 2.65
C MET A 181 -20.54 2.40 2.13
N LYS A 182 -21.16 2.17 0.98
CA LYS A 182 -22.16 3.05 0.38
C LYS A 182 -23.60 2.63 0.73
N ILE A 183 -23.75 1.49 1.42
CA ILE A 183 -25.04 0.92 1.86
C ILE A 183 -25.15 0.89 3.37
N THR A 184 -26.38 0.88 3.88
CA THR A 184 -26.67 0.85 5.31
C THR A 184 -26.56 -0.58 5.85
N GLY A 185 -25.51 -0.83 6.63
CA GLY A 185 -25.32 -2.08 7.36
C GLY A 185 -25.01 -3.30 6.50
N LEU A 186 -24.05 -4.09 6.94
CA LEU A 186 -23.73 -5.41 6.40
C LEU A 186 -23.69 -6.41 7.55
N PRO A 187 -24.20 -7.64 7.36
CA PRO A 187 -23.99 -8.71 8.31
C PRO A 187 -22.51 -9.01 8.52
N VAL A 188 -22.11 -9.25 9.77
CA VAL A 188 -20.72 -9.58 10.13
C VAL A 188 -20.22 -10.81 9.37
N SER A 189 -21.10 -11.74 9.03
CA SER A 189 -20.77 -12.92 8.20
C SER A 189 -20.19 -12.54 6.84
N ILE A 190 -20.77 -11.55 6.17
CA ILE A 190 -20.29 -11.06 4.85
C ILE A 190 -18.91 -10.43 4.97
N ILE A 191 -18.66 -9.65 6.01
CA ILE A 191 -17.34 -9.07 6.28
C ILE A 191 -16.31 -10.20 6.54
N SER A 192 -16.68 -11.20 7.33
CA SER A 192 -15.84 -12.37 7.58
C SER A 192 -15.48 -13.11 6.29
N ASP A 193 -16.45 -13.28 5.40
CA ASP A 193 -16.25 -13.97 4.13
C ASP A 193 -15.39 -13.14 3.16
N ALA A 194 -15.53 -11.81 3.16
CA ALA A 194 -14.67 -10.92 2.41
C ALA A 194 -13.20 -11.02 2.88
N ILE A 195 -12.97 -11.05 4.19
CA ILE A 195 -11.63 -11.24 4.77
C ILE A 195 -11.04 -12.60 4.36
N LYS A 196 -11.82 -13.68 4.47
CA LYS A 196 -11.37 -15.02 4.07
C LYS A 196 -11.03 -15.08 2.57
N LYS A 197 -11.86 -14.45 1.73
CA LYS A 197 -11.66 -14.40 0.29
C LYS A 197 -10.47 -13.52 -0.13
N ALA A 198 -10.14 -12.48 0.65
CA ALA A 198 -8.98 -11.62 0.42
C ALA A 198 -7.64 -12.35 0.66
N ARG A 199 -7.61 -13.39 1.51
CA ARG A 199 -6.36 -14.07 1.88
C ARG A 199 -5.66 -14.73 0.69
N PRO A 200 -6.28 -15.61 -0.12
CA PRO A 200 -5.62 -16.24 -1.26
C PRO A 200 -5.14 -15.23 -2.29
N ALA A 201 -5.91 -14.17 -2.58
CA ALA A 201 -5.50 -13.12 -3.48
C ALA A 201 -4.24 -12.39 -2.97
N ARG A 202 -4.21 -12.05 -1.68
CA ARG A 202 -3.07 -11.38 -1.05
C ARG A 202 -1.82 -12.27 -1.05
N ILE A 203 -1.96 -13.58 -0.79
CA ILE A 203 -0.84 -14.53 -0.86
C ILE A 203 -0.29 -14.64 -2.28
N HIS A 204 -1.14 -14.73 -3.30
CA HIS A 204 -0.71 -14.72 -4.70
C HIS A 204 0.09 -13.47 -5.08
N ILE A 205 -0.34 -12.29 -4.60
CA ILE A 205 0.39 -11.04 -4.79
C ILE A 205 1.72 -11.06 -4.04
N LEU A 206 1.75 -11.61 -2.81
CA LEU A 206 2.99 -11.76 -2.02
C LEU A 206 4.03 -12.61 -2.74
N GLU A 207 3.64 -13.71 -3.35
CA GLU A 207 4.55 -14.57 -4.14
C GLU A 207 5.19 -13.78 -5.28
N THR A 208 4.40 -12.98 -6.00
CA THR A 208 4.89 -12.11 -7.08
C THR A 208 5.85 -11.03 -6.57
N VAL A 209 5.53 -10.39 -5.43
CA VAL A 209 6.36 -9.37 -4.79
C VAL A 209 7.68 -9.98 -4.30
N SER A 210 7.64 -11.12 -3.62
CA SER A 210 8.85 -11.82 -3.14
C SER A 210 9.76 -12.27 -4.28
N TYR A 211 9.19 -12.82 -5.34
CA TYR A 211 9.97 -13.23 -6.53
C TYR A 211 10.66 -12.04 -7.22
N THR A 212 9.99 -10.90 -7.32
CA THR A 212 10.58 -9.69 -7.92
C THR A 212 11.77 -9.20 -7.12
N HIS A 213 11.70 -9.23 -5.79
CA HIS A 213 12.82 -8.85 -4.94
C HIS A 213 14.02 -9.78 -5.07
N LEU A 214 13.82 -11.10 -5.05
CA LEU A 214 14.89 -12.08 -5.20
C LEU A 214 15.64 -11.90 -6.53
N ARG A 215 14.92 -11.71 -7.64
CA ARG A 215 15.54 -11.46 -8.94
C ARG A 215 16.33 -10.16 -9.03
N ALA A 216 15.88 -9.10 -8.37
CA ALA A 216 16.60 -7.83 -8.36
C ALA A 216 18.00 -7.97 -7.73
N HIS A 217 18.14 -8.82 -6.71
CA HIS A 217 19.45 -9.13 -6.11
C HIS A 217 20.33 -10.05 -6.97
N GLU A 218 19.75 -10.98 -7.71
CA GLU A 218 20.50 -11.89 -8.59
C GLU A 218 21.12 -11.19 -9.82
N THR A 219 20.54 -10.08 -10.26
CA THR A 219 21.00 -9.35 -11.46
C THR A 219 21.98 -8.20 -11.14
N GLN A 220 22.36 -8.00 -9.89
CA GLN A 220 23.31 -6.96 -9.47
C GLN A 220 24.78 -7.45 -9.36
N PHE A 221 25.08 -8.69 -9.79
CA PHE A 221 26.43 -9.24 -9.87
C PHE A 221 26.93 -9.29 -11.30
#